data_d931c5b6f11882023b91455ce2bf357f
#
_entry.id   d931c5b6f11882023b91455ce2bf357f
#
_cell.length_a   1.000
_cell.length_b   1.000
_cell.length_c   1.000
_cell.angle_alpha   90.00
_cell.angle_beta   90.00
_cell.angle_gamma   90.00
#
_symmetry.space_group_name_H-M   'P 1'
#
loop_
_entity.id
_entity.type
_entity.pdbx_description
1 polymer ?
#
loop_
_entity_poly.entity_id
_entity_poly.type
_entity_poly.pdbx_seq_one_letter_code
_entity_poly.pdbx_strand_id
1 'polypeptide(L)'
;MSIKTIYTLGLTALVSACAWVDSKPGSEQVVMLDRFQAESCQRLGTTSTQTKDKLWLYERDQQTVRNELVALARNEAAAMGGNALVPEQEATDGQQQFIIYRCP
;
A
#
# COMPACT_ATOMS: atom_id res chain seq x y z
N MET A 1 -19.86 -41.07 -26.69
CA MET A 1 -19.64 -40.72 -26.53
C MET A 1 -19.17 -39.98 -25.86
N SER A 2 -18.92 -39.73 -25.52
CA SER A 2 -18.45 -39.24 -25.10
C SER A 2 -18.10 -38.45 -24.40
N ILE A 3 -17.84 -38.14 -24.15
CA ILE A 3 -17.54 -37.47 -23.68
C ILE A 3 -17.02 -36.92 -22.91
N LYS A 4 -16.75 -36.87 -22.63
CA LYS A 4 -16.33 -36.47 -22.06
C LYS A 4 -15.79 -35.66 -21.53
N THR A 5 -15.62 -35.34 -21.42
CA THR A 5 -15.13 -34.67 -21.12
C THR A 5 -14.87 -33.86 -20.41
N ILE A 6 -14.70 -33.49 -20.16
CA ILE A 6 -14.56 -32.77 -19.63
C ILE A 6 -14.07 -32.27 -18.70
N TYR A 7 -13.81 -32.08 -18.28
CA TYR A 7 -13.44 -31.70 -17.54
C TYR A 7 -12.84 -30.89 -17.09
N THR A 8 -12.57 -30.60 -17.08
CA THR A 8 -12.04 -29.97 -16.80
C THR A 8 -11.67 -29.26 -16.12
N LEU A 9 -11.55 -28.99 -15.75
CA LEU A 9 -11.33 -28.36 -15.26
C LEU A 9 -10.89 -27.66 -14.53
N GLY A 10 -10.75 -27.21 -14.22
CA GLY A 10 -10.40 -26.64 -13.66
C GLY A 10 -9.80 -26.00 -12.91
N LEU A 11 -9.35 -25.62 -12.79
CA LEU A 11 -8.75 -25.07 -12.17
C LEU A 11 -8.53 -24.12 -11.60
N THR A 12 -8.44 -23.65 -11.30
CA THR A 12 -8.37 -23.05 -10.64
C THR A 12 -7.65 -22.29 -10.08
N ALA A 13 -7.53 -21.59 -9.78
CA ALA A 13 -6.89 -20.68 -9.51
C ALA A 13 -6.59 -20.43 -8.34
N LEU A 14 -6.02 -20.15 -7.95
CA LEU A 14 -5.65 -19.96 -6.93
C LEU A 14 -5.20 -18.83 -6.57
N VAL A 15 -5.37 -18.10 -6.17
CA VAL A 15 -5.02 -17.04 -5.83
C VAL A 15 -4.44 -16.90 -4.71
N SER A 16 -3.49 -16.28 -4.51
CA SER A 16 -2.86 -16.18 -3.43
C SER A 16 -3.43 -15.33 -2.56
N ALA A 17 -3.60 -15.61 -1.55
CA ALA A 17 -4.10 -14.86 -0.61
C ALA A 17 -3.22 -14.11 0.15
N CYS A 18 -2.04 -14.04 -0.14
CA CYS A 18 -1.13 -13.41 0.70
C CYS A 18 -1.12 -11.94 0.59
N ALA A 19 -1.72 -11.38 -0.37
CA ALA A 19 -1.64 -9.97 -0.53
C ALA A 19 -2.62 -9.31 0.35
N TRP A 20 -2.18 -8.63 1.37
CA TRP A 20 -3.05 -7.98 2.28
C TRP A 20 -3.51 -6.66 1.74
N VAL A 21 -2.68 -5.97 0.96
CA VAL A 21 -2.99 -4.69 0.37
C VAL A 21 -2.82 -4.82 -1.12
N ASP A 22 -3.90 -4.61 -1.87
CA ASP A 22 -3.81 -4.66 -3.32
C ASP A 22 -3.15 -3.38 -3.81
N SER A 23 -2.18 -3.52 -4.66
CA SER A 23 -1.52 -2.37 -5.24
C SER A 23 -2.37 -1.78 -6.34
N LYS A 24 -2.54 -0.49 -6.31
CA LYS A 24 -3.30 0.20 -7.34
C LYS A 24 -2.36 0.67 -8.43
N PRO A 25 -2.88 0.91 -9.62
CA PRO A 25 -2.03 1.36 -10.73
C PRO A 25 -1.28 2.62 -10.35
N GLY A 26 0.01 2.64 -10.60
CA GLY A 26 0.84 3.79 -10.31
C GLY A 26 1.44 3.79 -8.92
N SER A 27 0.97 2.95 -8.03
CA SER A 27 1.46 2.96 -6.66
C SER A 27 2.94 2.59 -6.57
N GLU A 28 3.40 1.74 -7.46
CA GLU A 28 4.79 1.32 -7.43
C GLU A 28 5.74 2.44 -7.85
N GLN A 29 5.23 3.49 -8.44
CA GLN A 29 6.05 4.62 -8.83
C GLN A 29 6.14 5.68 -7.74
N VAL A 30 5.40 5.51 -6.66
CA VAL A 30 5.43 6.45 -5.56
C VAL A 30 6.64 6.15 -4.70
N VAL A 31 7.48 7.15 -4.45
CA VAL A 31 8.70 6.95 -3.69
C VAL A 31 8.59 7.62 -2.33
N MET A 32 9.38 7.13 -1.39
CA MET A 32 9.47 7.74 -0.08
C MET A 32 10.58 8.76 -0.09
N LEU A 33 10.30 9.94 0.39
CA LEU A 33 11.28 11.01 0.48
C LEU A 33 11.32 11.56 1.89
N ASP A 34 12.38 12.29 2.21
CA ASP A 34 12.38 13.07 3.44
C ASP A 34 11.95 14.50 3.10
N ARG A 35 11.85 15.34 4.11
CA ARG A 35 11.33 16.69 3.92
C ARG A 35 12.21 17.52 3.01
N PHE A 36 13.52 17.33 3.13
CA PHE A 36 14.42 18.09 2.27
C PHE A 36 14.27 17.72 0.81
N GLN A 37 14.12 16.45 0.56
CA GLN A 37 13.98 15.98 -0.81
C GLN A 37 12.69 16.46 -1.44
N ALA A 38 11.68 16.73 -0.63
CA ALA A 38 10.37 17.12 -1.13
C ALA A 38 10.21 18.64 -1.23
N GLU A 39 11.24 19.41 -0.92
CA GLU A 39 11.11 20.86 -0.92
C GLU A 39 10.69 21.46 -2.24
N SER A 40 11.12 20.85 -3.34
CA SER A 40 10.78 21.38 -4.66
C SER A 40 9.52 20.75 -5.23
N CYS A 41 8.82 19.98 -4.43
CA CYS A 41 7.64 19.26 -4.90
C CYS A 41 6.38 20.00 -4.50
N GLN A 42 5.32 19.73 -5.23
CA GLN A 42 4.03 20.31 -4.93
C GLN A 42 3.31 19.45 -3.91
N ARG A 43 2.89 20.08 -2.82
CA ARG A 43 2.14 19.35 -1.81
C ARG A 43 0.69 19.18 -2.28
N LEU A 44 0.21 17.93 -2.27
CA LEU A 44 -1.15 17.64 -2.69
C LEU A 44 -2.09 17.44 -1.52
N GLY A 45 -1.58 16.95 -0.40
CA GLY A 45 -2.41 16.70 0.76
C GLY A 45 -1.75 15.74 1.70
N THR A 46 -2.52 15.17 2.60
CA THR A 46 -2.03 14.20 3.56
C THR A 46 -2.91 12.97 3.53
N THR A 47 -2.38 11.87 3.99
CA THR A 47 -3.17 10.67 4.17
C THR A 47 -2.79 10.02 5.50
N SER A 48 -3.78 9.44 6.14
CA SER A 48 -3.56 8.72 7.38
C SER A 48 -3.93 7.28 7.11
N THR A 49 -2.99 6.39 7.32
CA THR A 49 -3.23 4.97 7.04
C THR A 49 -3.20 4.20 8.34
N GLN A 50 -3.95 3.11 8.38
CA GLN A 50 -3.96 2.28 9.57
C GLN A 50 -4.25 0.85 9.17
N THR A 51 -3.75 -0.07 9.98
CA THR A 51 -4.05 -1.47 9.77
C THR A 51 -5.42 -1.75 10.37
N LYS A 52 -6.11 -2.72 9.79
CA LYS A 52 -7.46 -2.95 10.17
C LYS A 52 -7.65 -3.55 11.52
N ASP A 53 -6.80 -4.45 11.90
CA ASP A 53 -7.03 -5.23 13.10
C ASP A 53 -5.96 -4.94 14.11
N LYS A 54 -6.28 -4.16 15.10
CA LYS A 54 -5.31 -3.78 16.11
C LYS A 54 -4.88 -4.93 17.00
N LEU A 55 -5.69 -5.93 17.13
CA LEU A 55 -5.30 -7.07 17.94
C LEU A 55 -4.11 -7.81 17.35
N TRP A 56 -3.98 -7.77 16.04
CA TRP A 56 -2.87 -8.43 15.39
C TRP A 56 -1.56 -7.71 15.59
N LEU A 57 -1.60 -6.45 16.01
CA LEU A 57 -0.36 -5.67 16.13
C LEU A 57 0.58 -6.25 17.16
N TYR A 58 0.05 -6.88 18.19
CA TYR A 58 0.89 -7.42 19.22
C TYR A 58 1.64 -8.65 18.78
N GLU A 59 1.16 -9.32 17.77
CA GLU A 59 1.79 -10.52 17.29
C GLU A 59 2.49 -10.33 15.97
N ARG A 60 2.43 -9.14 15.42
CA ARG A 60 3.00 -8.91 14.11
C ARG A 60 4.29 -8.15 14.24
N ASP A 61 5.18 -8.46 13.33
CA ASP A 61 6.43 -7.78 13.22
C ASP A 61 6.19 -6.32 12.88
N GLN A 62 6.88 -5.43 13.56
CA GLN A 62 6.75 -4.00 13.32
C GLN A 62 7.08 -3.63 11.89
N GLN A 63 8.05 -4.31 11.31
CA GLN A 63 8.41 -4.02 9.93
C GLN A 63 7.29 -4.37 8.97
N THR A 64 6.59 -5.47 9.23
CA THR A 64 5.46 -5.87 8.42
C THR A 64 4.33 -4.85 8.50
N VAL A 65 4.05 -4.37 9.70
CA VAL A 65 3.02 -3.35 9.88
C VAL A 65 3.40 -2.08 9.15
N ARG A 66 4.65 -1.67 9.28
CA ARG A 66 5.13 -0.47 8.61
C ARG A 66 5.01 -0.59 7.10
N ASN A 67 5.36 -1.75 6.57
CA ASN A 67 5.26 -1.98 5.14
C ASN A 67 3.83 -1.88 4.64
N GLU A 68 2.88 -2.37 5.43
CA GLU A 68 1.48 -2.26 5.06
C GLU A 68 1.01 -0.81 5.07
N LEU A 69 1.43 -0.06 6.07
CA LEU A 69 1.02 1.34 6.14
C LEU A 69 1.55 2.13 4.95
N VAL A 70 2.79 1.83 4.56
CA VAL A 70 3.38 2.48 3.39
C VAL A 70 2.64 2.07 2.12
N ALA A 71 2.29 0.80 1.99
CA ALA A 71 1.57 0.33 0.81
C ALA A 71 0.22 1.02 0.67
N LEU A 72 -0.49 1.18 1.78
CA LEU A 72 -1.75 1.90 1.77
C LEU A 72 -1.56 3.35 1.36
N ALA A 73 -0.50 3.98 1.88
CA ALA A 73 -0.22 5.37 1.55
C ALA A 73 0.16 5.54 0.09
N ARG A 74 0.90 4.58 -0.47
CA ARG A 74 1.25 4.64 -1.88
C ARG A 74 0.02 4.54 -2.77
N ASN A 75 -0.93 3.69 -2.40
CA ASN A 75 -2.17 3.58 -3.14
C ASN A 75 -2.93 4.90 -3.11
N GLU A 76 -2.95 5.54 -1.95
CA GLU A 76 -3.66 6.79 -1.81
C GLU A 76 -2.97 7.90 -2.61
N ALA A 77 -1.64 7.93 -2.55
CA ALA A 77 -0.88 8.92 -3.31
C ALA A 77 -1.14 8.76 -4.80
N ALA A 78 -1.12 7.53 -5.29
CA ALA A 78 -1.38 7.28 -6.71
C ALA A 78 -2.77 7.76 -7.11
N ALA A 79 -3.76 7.52 -6.24
CA ALA A 79 -5.13 7.96 -6.53
C ALA A 79 -5.24 9.46 -6.58
N MET A 80 -4.39 10.18 -5.85
CA MET A 80 -4.40 11.64 -5.84
C MET A 80 -3.50 12.25 -6.89
N GLY A 81 -2.84 11.44 -7.68
CA GLY A 81 -1.92 11.95 -8.71
C GLY A 81 -0.55 12.27 -8.16
N GLY A 82 -0.23 11.81 -6.96
CA GLY A 82 1.06 12.04 -6.35
C GLY A 82 2.07 10.99 -6.74
N ASN A 83 3.34 11.32 -6.57
CA ASN A 83 4.41 10.37 -6.86
C ASN A 83 5.45 10.32 -5.75
N ALA A 84 5.17 10.96 -4.62
CA ALA A 84 6.09 10.94 -3.49
C ALA A 84 5.34 11.05 -2.17
N LEU A 85 5.91 10.45 -1.15
CA LEU A 85 5.37 10.48 0.20
C LEU A 85 6.45 10.91 1.17
N VAL A 86 6.06 11.68 2.16
CA VAL A 86 6.95 12.03 3.27
C VAL A 86 6.25 11.60 4.55
N PRO A 87 6.86 10.71 5.34
CA PRO A 87 6.23 10.34 6.61
C PRO A 87 6.21 11.54 7.53
N GLU A 88 5.06 11.81 8.09
CA GLU A 88 4.93 12.93 8.98
C GLU A 88 5.30 12.54 10.39
N GLN A 89 5.03 11.31 10.74
CA GLN A 89 5.34 10.80 12.05
C GLN A 89 5.70 9.34 11.92
N GLU A 90 6.34 8.79 12.93
CA GLU A 90 6.61 7.37 12.97
C GLU A 90 5.31 6.59 13.12
N ALA A 91 5.31 5.39 12.64
CA ALA A 91 4.15 4.52 12.80
C ALA A 91 3.92 4.25 14.28
N THR A 92 2.67 4.41 14.71
CA THR A 92 2.32 4.24 16.11
C THR A 92 0.99 3.54 16.19
N ASP A 93 0.91 2.47 16.95
CA ASP A 93 -0.35 1.74 17.14
C ASP A 93 -1.02 1.39 15.81
N GLY A 94 -0.22 1.02 14.83
CA GLY A 94 -0.76 0.60 13.55
C GLY A 94 -1.31 1.73 12.71
N GLN A 95 -0.86 2.97 12.98
CA GLN A 95 -1.29 4.13 12.21
C GLN A 95 -0.09 4.96 11.83
N GLN A 96 -0.19 5.65 10.72
CA GLN A 96 0.86 6.59 10.31
C GLN A 96 0.27 7.60 9.36
N GLN A 97 0.78 8.83 9.44
CA GLN A 97 0.39 9.90 8.55
C GLN A 97 1.51 10.22 7.59
N PHE A 98 1.12 10.54 6.37
CA PHE A 98 2.07 10.89 5.31
C PHE A 98 1.59 12.13 4.60
N ILE A 99 2.54 12.93 4.11
CA ILE A 99 2.24 14.03 3.23
C ILE A 99 2.44 13.53 1.81
N ILE A 100 1.53 13.85 0.93
CA ILE A 100 1.58 13.43 -0.46
C ILE A 100 2.04 14.58 -1.32
N TYR A 101 3.03 14.31 -2.16
CA TYR A 101 3.61 15.31 -3.04
C TYR A 101 3.61 14.86 -4.48
N ARG A 102 3.66 15.85 -5.35
CA ARG A 102 3.92 15.62 -6.75
C ARG A 102 5.24 16.28 -7.07
N CYS A 103 6.21 15.48 -7.43
CA CYS A 103 7.57 15.96 -7.70
C CYS A 103 7.85 15.95 -9.20
N PRO A 104 8.68 16.89 -9.66
CA PRO A 104 9.03 16.96 -11.08
C PRO A 104 9.78 15.73 -11.55
#